data_ca68223a69c629c37549a8a778103364
#
_entry.id   ca68223a69c629c37549a8a778103364
#
_cell.length_a   1.000
_cell.length_b   1.000
_cell.length_c   1.000
_cell.angle_alpha   90.00
_cell.angle_beta   90.00
_cell.angle_gamma   90.00
#
_symmetry.space_group_name_H-M   'P 1'
#
loop_
_entity.id
_entity.type
_entity.pdbx_description
1 polymer ?
#
loop_
_entity_poly.entity_id
_entity_poly.type
_entity_poly.pdbx_seq_one_letter_code
_entity_poly.pdbx_strand_id
1 'polypeptide(L)'
;GIFNQTGVMWALAWGLAALCVLNSVELKQWHKTGLMILICAISFCADWSCIAVLVIVAFGTNRGNFKKQVGWMMAFVTMYAAVYFFCIDKVYGALQMMVALSIPLLSLYNGERGRWRGMKWFFYLYYPLHLVACGLIRIALHGAGGVLGGGI
;
A
#
# COMPACT_ATOMS: atom_id res chain seq x y z
N GLY A 1 -18.19 -4.96 -9.44
CA GLY A 1 -18.67 -3.60 -9.23
C GLY A 1 -17.63 -2.60 -9.65
N ILE A 2 -18.02 -1.49 -10.24
CA ILE A 2 -17.16 -0.43 -10.83
C ILE A 2 -16.20 0.23 -9.80
N PHE A 3 -16.41 0.01 -8.52
CA PHE A 3 -15.63 0.63 -7.44
C PHE A 3 -14.56 -0.28 -6.82
N ASN A 4 -14.32 -1.46 -7.33
CA ASN A 4 -13.56 -2.48 -6.59
C ASN A 4 -12.08 -2.60 -6.97
N GLN A 5 -11.48 -1.65 -7.69
CA GLN A 5 -10.05 -1.67 -8.01
C GLN A 5 -9.51 -0.25 -8.26
N THR A 6 -9.58 0.60 -7.26
CA THR A 6 -8.75 1.79 -7.26
C THR A 6 -7.33 1.35 -6.87
N GLY A 7 -6.44 1.32 -7.84
CA GLY A 7 -5.07 0.79 -7.67
C GLY A 7 -4.25 1.51 -6.60
N VAL A 8 -3.09 0.96 -6.29
CA VAL A 8 -2.09 1.47 -5.34
C VAL A 8 -1.81 2.98 -5.49
N MET A 9 -1.90 3.52 -6.70
CA MET A 9 -1.71 4.96 -6.98
C MET A 9 -2.73 5.84 -6.27
N TRP A 10 -3.96 5.37 -6.10
CA TRP A 10 -5.01 6.07 -5.36
C TRP A 10 -4.65 6.21 -3.88
N ALA A 11 -4.23 5.11 -3.25
CA ALA A 11 -3.79 5.12 -1.84
C ALA A 11 -2.54 6.01 -1.63
N LEU A 12 -1.59 6.01 -2.57
CA LEU A 12 -0.42 6.87 -2.54
C LEU A 12 -0.78 8.35 -2.65
N ALA A 13 -1.70 8.72 -3.56
CA ALA A 13 -2.15 10.10 -3.72
C ALA A 13 -2.81 10.62 -2.44
N TRP A 14 -3.71 9.85 -1.84
CA TRP A 14 -4.36 10.21 -0.59
C TRP A 14 -3.41 10.19 0.62
N GLY A 15 -2.43 9.28 0.63
CA GLY A 15 -1.37 9.28 1.65
C GLY A 15 -0.52 10.54 1.60
N LEU A 16 -0.18 11.02 0.40
CA LEU A 16 0.55 12.27 0.22
C LEU A 16 -0.31 13.48 0.63
N ALA A 17 -1.58 13.50 0.24
CA ALA A 17 -2.53 14.55 0.66
C ALA A 17 -2.65 14.60 2.19
N ALA A 18 -2.74 13.46 2.87
CA ALA A 18 -2.77 13.37 4.32
C ALA A 18 -1.51 13.96 4.97
N LEU A 19 -0.33 13.69 4.41
CA LEU A 19 0.93 14.30 4.88
C LEU A 19 0.94 15.81 4.68
N CYS A 20 0.44 16.31 3.56
CA CYS A 20 0.32 17.76 3.32
C CYS A 20 -0.60 18.41 4.35
N VAL A 21 -1.74 17.78 4.66
CA VAL A 21 -2.69 18.29 5.69
C VAL A 21 -2.04 18.34 7.07
N LEU A 22 -1.31 17.29 7.47
CA LEU A 22 -0.63 17.24 8.75
C LEU A 22 0.48 18.27 8.88
N ASN A 23 1.24 18.51 7.81
CA ASN A 23 2.33 19.47 7.78
C ASN A 23 1.88 20.93 7.58
N SER A 24 0.62 21.18 7.24
CA SER A 24 0.13 22.54 7.09
C SER A 24 0.13 23.28 8.43
N VAL A 25 0.72 24.47 8.48
CA VAL A 25 0.80 25.31 9.70
C VAL A 25 -0.49 26.10 9.92
N GLU A 26 -1.21 26.38 8.84
CA GLU A 26 -2.39 27.26 8.87
C GLU A 26 -3.67 26.59 9.39
N LEU A 27 -3.74 25.25 9.33
CA LEU A 27 -4.94 24.51 9.71
C LEU A 27 -5.00 24.26 11.22
N LYS A 28 -6.13 24.59 11.83
CA LYS A 28 -6.43 24.25 13.22
C LYS A 28 -6.51 22.71 13.38
N GLN A 29 -6.16 22.21 14.56
CA GLN A 29 -6.11 20.77 14.85
C GLN A 29 -7.43 20.03 14.49
N TRP A 30 -8.58 20.64 14.77
CA TRP A 30 -9.89 20.07 14.43
C TRP A 30 -10.10 19.85 12.93
N HIS A 31 -9.63 20.80 12.10
CA HIS A 31 -9.72 20.66 10.64
C HIS A 31 -8.79 19.56 10.13
N LYS A 32 -7.59 19.44 10.72
CA LYS A 32 -6.66 18.33 10.39
C LYS A 32 -7.28 16.97 10.69
N THR A 33 -7.88 16.83 11.88
CA THR A 33 -8.55 15.58 12.27
C THR A 33 -9.73 15.27 11.36
N GLY A 34 -10.57 16.24 11.05
CA GLY A 34 -11.71 16.07 10.14
C GLY A 34 -11.28 15.67 8.73
N LEU A 35 -10.25 16.32 8.18
CA LEU A 35 -9.68 15.97 6.86
C LEU A 35 -9.04 14.59 6.86
N MET A 36 -8.37 14.19 7.93
CA MET A 36 -7.80 12.84 8.06
C MET A 36 -8.89 11.76 8.06
N ILE A 37 -9.98 11.98 8.79
CA ILE A 37 -11.13 11.07 8.80
C ILE A 37 -11.74 10.98 7.39
N LEU A 38 -11.91 12.11 6.71
CA LEU A 38 -12.43 12.16 5.34
C LEU A 38 -11.53 11.37 4.36
N ILE A 39 -10.21 11.59 4.43
CA ILE A 39 -9.23 10.88 3.61
C ILE A 39 -9.28 9.37 3.87
N CYS A 40 -9.36 8.95 5.13
CA CYS A 40 -9.51 7.55 5.49
C CYS A 40 -10.82 6.95 4.95
N ALA A 41 -11.93 7.68 5.02
CA ALA A 41 -13.22 7.25 4.48
C ALA A 41 -13.19 7.09 2.96
N ILE A 42 -12.60 8.04 2.23
CA ILE A 42 -12.45 7.96 0.77
C ILE A 42 -11.50 6.81 0.37
N SER A 43 -10.44 6.62 1.14
CA SER A 43 -9.44 5.57 0.86
C SER A 43 -9.92 4.18 1.25
N PHE A 44 -11.04 4.05 1.96
CA PHE A 44 -11.58 2.76 2.39
C PHE A 44 -11.95 1.86 1.22
N CYS A 45 -12.32 2.44 0.07
CA CYS A 45 -12.65 1.71 -1.16
C CYS A 45 -11.42 1.25 -1.97
N ALA A 46 -10.19 1.54 -1.51
CA ALA A 46 -8.95 1.10 -2.17
C ALA A 46 -8.54 -0.32 -1.73
N ASP A 47 -7.73 -1.01 -2.54
CA ASP A 47 -7.28 -2.40 -2.31
C ASP A 47 -6.66 -2.63 -0.92
N TRP A 48 -5.89 -1.67 -0.42
CA TRP A 48 -5.27 -1.71 0.90
C TRP A 48 -6.00 -0.85 1.92
N SER A 49 -7.21 -0.40 1.58
CA SER A 49 -8.04 0.41 2.46
C SER A 49 -7.30 1.65 3.02
N CYS A 50 -7.78 2.21 4.10
CA CYS A 50 -7.12 3.34 4.79
C CYS A 50 -5.77 2.95 5.42
N ILE A 51 -5.45 1.66 5.55
CA ILE A 51 -4.20 1.19 6.17
C ILE A 51 -2.96 1.68 5.40
N ALA A 52 -2.99 1.65 4.06
CA ALA A 52 -1.88 2.18 3.27
C ALA A 52 -1.63 3.67 3.54
N VAL A 53 -2.70 4.46 3.65
CA VAL A 53 -2.61 5.89 4.00
C VAL A 53 -1.99 6.08 5.38
N LEU A 54 -2.43 5.31 6.38
CA LEU A 54 -1.92 5.38 7.75
C LEU A 54 -0.44 4.99 7.82
N VAL A 55 0.00 3.97 7.07
CA VAL A 55 1.42 3.59 6.97
C VAL A 55 2.24 4.73 6.37
N ILE A 56 1.78 5.36 5.27
CA ILE A 56 2.47 6.49 4.65
C ILE A 56 2.59 7.66 5.63
N VAL A 57 1.53 7.98 6.35
CA VAL A 57 1.52 9.03 7.38
C VAL A 57 2.51 8.68 8.50
N ALA A 58 2.51 7.43 8.99
CA ALA A 58 3.42 7.00 10.03
C ALA A 58 4.90 7.11 9.60
N PHE A 59 5.21 6.78 8.35
CA PHE A 59 6.56 6.98 7.79
C PHE A 59 6.93 8.45 7.68
N GLY A 60 6.02 9.28 7.21
CA GLY A 60 6.24 10.72 7.05
C GLY A 60 6.43 11.45 8.37
N THR A 61 5.66 11.12 9.40
CA THR A 61 5.72 11.76 10.73
C THR A 61 6.91 11.27 11.57
N ASN A 62 7.40 10.06 11.34
CA ASN A 62 8.54 9.50 12.05
C ASN A 62 9.83 9.50 11.23
N ARG A 63 10.03 10.49 10.34
CA ARG A 63 11.27 10.62 9.56
C ARG A 63 12.50 10.64 10.48
N GLY A 64 13.51 9.85 10.11
CA GLY A 64 14.77 9.73 10.85
C GLY A 64 14.75 8.70 11.99
N ASN A 65 13.59 8.10 12.33
CA ASN A 65 13.54 7.05 13.33
C ASN A 65 13.00 5.74 12.73
N PHE A 66 13.91 4.97 12.12
CA PHE A 66 13.59 3.73 11.43
C PHE A 66 12.82 2.72 12.31
N LYS A 67 13.20 2.58 13.58
CA LYS A 67 12.53 1.65 14.52
C LYS A 67 11.05 2.00 14.71
N LYS A 68 10.74 3.30 14.83
CA LYS A 68 9.34 3.77 14.96
C LYS A 68 8.57 3.59 13.64
N GLN A 69 9.19 3.86 12.50
CA GLN A 69 8.57 3.64 11.19
C GLN A 69 8.16 2.18 11.01
N VAL A 70 9.11 1.26 11.24
CA VAL A 70 8.86 -0.19 11.14
C VAL A 70 7.83 -0.65 12.18
N GLY A 71 7.92 -0.16 13.41
CA GLY A 71 6.96 -0.49 14.48
C GLY A 71 5.53 -0.13 14.09
N TRP A 72 5.28 1.08 13.61
CA TRP A 72 3.96 1.51 13.17
C TRP A 72 3.48 0.75 11.92
N MET A 73 4.37 0.52 10.96
CA MET A 73 4.06 -0.29 9.78
C MET A 73 3.59 -1.69 10.19
N MET A 74 4.35 -2.36 11.05
CA MET A 74 4.01 -3.70 11.52
C MET A 74 2.71 -3.71 12.33
N ALA A 75 2.47 -2.71 13.17
CA ALA A 75 1.23 -2.58 13.93
C ALA A 75 0.00 -2.50 13.00
N PHE A 76 0.03 -1.61 12.00
CA PHE A 76 -1.07 -1.47 11.05
C PHE A 76 -1.26 -2.71 10.16
N VAL A 77 -0.17 -3.30 9.66
CA VAL A 77 -0.23 -4.51 8.84
C VAL A 77 -0.75 -5.70 9.65
N THR A 78 -0.32 -5.86 10.90
CA THR A 78 -0.81 -6.94 11.78
C THR A 78 -2.29 -6.76 12.09
N MET A 79 -2.74 -5.53 12.35
CA MET A 79 -4.16 -5.24 12.56
C MET A 79 -4.98 -5.61 11.31
N TYR A 80 -4.51 -5.24 10.13
CA TYR A 80 -5.14 -5.57 8.87
C TYR A 80 -5.15 -7.08 8.61
N ALA A 81 -4.01 -7.74 8.81
CA ALA A 81 -3.88 -9.19 8.66
C ALA A 81 -4.82 -9.95 9.62
N ALA A 82 -4.97 -9.47 10.87
CA ALA A 82 -5.89 -10.05 11.83
C ALA A 82 -7.35 -9.97 11.37
N VAL A 83 -7.78 -8.81 10.85
CA VAL A 83 -9.14 -8.66 10.31
C VAL A 83 -9.38 -9.63 9.17
N TYR A 84 -8.44 -9.76 8.23
CA TYR A 84 -8.55 -10.72 7.13
C TYR A 84 -8.56 -12.16 7.61
N PHE A 85 -7.68 -12.51 8.54
CA PHE A 85 -7.57 -13.86 9.09
C PHE A 85 -8.84 -14.34 9.78
N PHE A 86 -9.50 -13.44 10.54
CA PHE A 86 -10.71 -13.80 11.30
C PHE A 86 -11.99 -13.63 10.50
N CYS A 87 -12.05 -12.67 9.56
CA CYS A 87 -13.30 -12.28 8.90
C CYS A 87 -13.43 -12.77 7.46
N ILE A 88 -12.34 -13.05 6.76
CA ILE A 88 -12.35 -13.32 5.31
C ILE A 88 -11.70 -14.66 4.98
N ASP A 89 -10.38 -14.74 5.07
CA ASP A 89 -9.61 -15.92 4.72
C ASP A 89 -8.29 -15.98 5.50
N LYS A 90 -8.02 -17.13 6.11
CA LYS A 90 -6.81 -17.38 6.92
C LYS A 90 -5.54 -17.30 6.09
N VAL A 91 -5.57 -17.81 4.84
CA VAL A 91 -4.41 -17.81 3.94
C VAL A 91 -4.06 -16.38 3.53
N TYR A 92 -5.07 -15.58 3.15
CA TYR A 92 -4.86 -14.17 2.81
C TYR A 92 -4.34 -13.35 4.00
N GLY A 93 -4.87 -13.59 5.21
CA GLY A 93 -4.37 -12.96 6.42
C GLY A 93 -2.90 -13.28 6.69
N ALA A 94 -2.50 -14.54 6.53
CA ALA A 94 -1.10 -14.94 6.68
C ALA A 94 -0.18 -14.34 5.61
N LEU A 95 -0.63 -14.25 4.35
CA LEU A 95 0.12 -13.64 3.26
C LEU A 95 0.40 -12.14 3.49
N GLN A 96 -0.49 -11.42 4.17
CA GLN A 96 -0.25 -10.01 4.52
C GLN A 96 0.99 -9.83 5.40
N MET A 97 1.33 -10.81 6.23
CA MET A 97 2.53 -10.76 7.07
C MET A 97 3.84 -10.82 6.26
N MET A 98 3.79 -11.25 4.99
CA MET A 98 4.97 -11.22 4.10
C MET A 98 5.49 -9.81 3.84
N VAL A 99 4.72 -8.77 4.15
CA VAL A 99 5.22 -7.38 4.16
C VAL A 99 6.44 -7.23 5.08
N ALA A 100 6.57 -8.06 6.12
CA ALA A 100 7.76 -8.06 6.97
C ALA A 100 9.06 -8.35 6.20
N LEU A 101 9.01 -9.06 5.07
CA LEU A 101 10.16 -9.29 4.19
C LEU A 101 10.70 -8.00 3.56
N SER A 102 9.92 -6.91 3.53
CA SER A 102 10.39 -5.61 3.06
C SER A 102 11.28 -4.88 4.07
N ILE A 103 11.26 -5.27 5.36
CA ILE A 103 12.02 -4.59 6.43
C ILE A 103 13.53 -4.59 6.18
N PRO A 104 14.18 -5.73 5.83
CA PRO A 104 15.61 -5.71 5.51
C PRO A 104 15.92 -4.79 4.34
N LEU A 105 15.08 -4.78 3.29
CA LEU A 105 15.25 -3.87 2.15
C LEU A 105 15.12 -2.40 2.55
N LEU A 106 14.14 -2.09 3.39
CA LEU A 106 13.96 -0.74 3.93
C LEU A 106 15.12 -0.33 4.84
N SER A 107 15.74 -1.26 5.59
CA SER A 107 16.89 -0.97 6.44
C SER A 107 18.16 -0.63 5.66
N LEU A 108 18.28 -1.14 4.44
CA LEU A 108 19.40 -0.84 3.54
C LEU A 108 19.25 0.51 2.82
N TYR A 109 18.07 1.16 2.95
CA TYR A 109 17.84 2.44 2.29
C TYR A 109 18.59 3.58 2.99
N ASN A 110 19.49 4.23 2.27
CA ASN A 110 20.33 5.31 2.77
C ASN A 110 19.69 6.71 2.79
N GLY A 111 18.41 6.82 2.44
CA GLY A 111 17.70 8.11 2.36
C GLY A 111 18.00 8.95 1.11
N GLU A 112 18.92 8.51 0.26
CA GLU A 112 19.28 9.23 -0.95
C GLU A 112 18.48 8.75 -2.17
N ARG A 113 18.21 9.70 -3.06
CA ARG A 113 17.57 9.38 -4.33
C ARG A 113 18.56 8.68 -5.25
N GLY A 114 18.17 7.52 -5.77
CA GLY A 114 18.98 6.79 -6.74
C GLY A 114 19.39 7.66 -7.94
N ARG A 115 20.66 7.59 -8.31
CA ARG A 115 21.28 8.40 -9.40
C ARG A 115 21.13 7.77 -10.78
N TRP A 116 20.60 6.56 -10.87
CA TRP A 116 20.47 5.87 -12.16
C TRP A 116 19.40 6.53 -13.05
N ARG A 117 19.83 7.07 -14.19
CA ARG A 117 18.95 7.73 -15.16
C ARG A 117 17.85 6.81 -15.73
N GLY A 118 18.11 5.50 -15.80
CA GLY A 118 17.17 4.49 -16.28
C GLY A 118 16.12 4.06 -15.26
N MET A 119 16.25 4.42 -13.98
CA MET A 119 15.35 4.00 -12.89
C MET A 119 13.87 4.28 -13.20
N LYS A 120 13.58 5.44 -13.79
CA LYS A 120 12.24 5.86 -14.18
C LYS A 120 11.61 4.90 -15.19
N TRP A 121 12.35 4.57 -16.24
CA TRP A 121 11.90 3.64 -17.27
C TRP A 121 11.79 2.21 -16.76
N PHE A 122 12.70 1.81 -15.86
CA PHE A 122 12.65 0.51 -15.20
C PHE A 122 11.31 0.32 -14.46
N PHE A 123 10.87 1.29 -13.65
CA PHE A 123 9.60 1.20 -12.93
C PHE A 123 8.39 1.22 -13.86
N TYR A 124 8.41 2.04 -14.92
CA TYR A 124 7.32 2.07 -15.89
C TYR A 124 7.20 0.74 -16.68
N LEU A 125 8.30 0.09 -16.96
CA LEU A 125 8.31 -1.19 -17.69
C LEU A 125 8.05 -2.38 -16.75
N TYR A 126 8.56 -2.32 -15.53
CA TYR A 126 8.41 -3.39 -14.54
C TYR A 126 6.95 -3.67 -14.21
N TYR A 127 6.14 -2.62 -14.03
CA TYR A 127 4.74 -2.78 -13.64
C TYR A 127 3.91 -3.56 -14.69
N PRO A 128 3.87 -3.20 -15.98
CA PRO A 128 3.16 -4.00 -16.96
C PRO A 128 3.81 -5.37 -17.19
N LEU A 129 5.14 -5.46 -17.13
CA LEU A 129 5.84 -6.72 -17.36
C LEU A 129 5.51 -7.77 -16.28
N HIS A 130 5.49 -7.38 -15.01
CA HIS A 130 5.16 -8.31 -13.94
C HIS A 130 3.69 -8.75 -13.99
N LEU A 131 2.75 -7.88 -14.39
CA LEU A 131 1.35 -8.25 -14.59
C LEU A 131 1.18 -9.26 -15.72
N VAL A 132 1.90 -9.06 -16.83
CA VAL A 132 1.94 -10.04 -17.94
C VAL A 132 2.53 -11.35 -17.46
N ALA A 133 3.63 -11.33 -16.72
CA ALA A 133 4.25 -12.55 -16.19
C ALA A 133 3.29 -13.29 -15.25
N CYS A 134 2.63 -12.61 -14.33
CA CYS A 134 1.62 -13.22 -13.44
C CYS A 134 0.44 -13.80 -14.24
N GLY A 135 -0.02 -13.09 -15.27
CA GLY A 135 -1.07 -13.56 -16.19
C GLY A 135 -0.68 -14.83 -16.92
N LEU A 136 0.53 -14.86 -17.46
CA LEU A 136 1.06 -16.06 -18.14
C LEU A 136 1.21 -17.26 -17.19
N ILE A 137 1.72 -17.05 -15.99
CA ILE A 137 1.82 -18.09 -14.96
C ILE A 137 0.43 -18.62 -14.60
N ARG A 138 -0.55 -17.74 -14.44
CA ARG A 138 -1.94 -18.13 -14.15
C ARG A 138 -2.53 -18.96 -15.29
N ILE A 139 -2.32 -18.57 -16.54
CA ILE A 139 -2.77 -19.33 -17.71
C ILE A 139 -2.08 -20.70 -17.78
N ALA A 140 -0.78 -20.77 -17.48
CA ALA A 140 -0.02 -22.01 -17.48
C ALA A 140 -0.49 -23.00 -16.39
N LEU A 141 -0.87 -22.48 -15.22
CA LEU A 141 -1.30 -23.31 -14.08
C LEU A 141 -2.78 -23.74 -14.17
N HIS A 142 -3.66 -22.91 -14.71
CA HIS A 142 -5.12 -23.14 -14.69
C HIS A 142 -5.73 -23.34 -16.09
N GLY A 143 -4.92 -23.26 -17.15
CA GLY A 143 -5.38 -23.29 -18.54
C GLY A 143 -6.13 -22.02 -18.95
N ALA A 144 -6.24 -21.80 -20.27
CA ALA A 144 -6.91 -20.60 -20.81
C ALA A 144 -8.39 -20.49 -20.43
N GLY A 145 -9.08 -21.60 -20.16
CA GLY A 145 -10.49 -21.62 -19.76
C GLY A 145 -10.75 -21.08 -18.34
N GLY A 146 -9.78 -21.21 -17.42
CA GLY A 146 -9.91 -20.72 -16.04
C GLY A 146 -9.74 -19.20 -15.88
N VAL A 147 -9.18 -18.53 -16.90
CA VAL A 147 -8.95 -17.07 -16.87
C VAL A 147 -10.16 -16.30 -17.39
N LEU A 148 -10.90 -16.87 -18.35
CA LEU A 148 -12.08 -16.24 -18.96
C LEU A 148 -13.39 -16.54 -18.19
N GLY A 149 -13.41 -17.61 -17.36
CA GLY A 149 -14.59 -18.02 -16.57
C GLY A 149 -14.63 -17.50 -15.14
N GLY A 150 -13.66 -16.76 -14.66
CA GLY A 150 -13.56 -16.25 -13.29
C GLY A 150 -14.23 -14.90 -13.08
N GLY A 151 -15.37 -14.67 -13.68
CA GLY A 151 -16.22 -13.49 -13.47
C GLY A 151 -17.51 -13.88 -12.75
N ILE A 152 -17.41 -14.44 -11.53
CA ILE A 152 -18.50 -14.44 -10.53
C ILE A 152 -17.83 -14.37 -9.15
#